data_549e303f7f7b88f4ee33493be4a98894
#
_entry.id   549e303f7f7b88f4ee33493be4a98894
#
_cell.length_a   1.000
_cell.length_b   1.000
_cell.length_c   1.000
_cell.angle_alpha   90.00
_cell.angle_beta   90.00
_cell.angle_gamma   90.00
#
_symmetry.space_group_name_H-M   'P 1'
#
loop_
_entity.id
_entity.type
_entity.pdbx_description
1 polymer ?
#
loop_
_entity_poly.entity_id
_entity_poly.type
_entity_poly.pdbx_seq_one_letter_code
_entity_poly.pdbx_strand_id
1 'polypeptide(L)'
;DFTVDYFVGRFLGIDDEGLKRSLIEEFYPICKRLSSQKMVCTHRDFHSRNIMMKGDEFMIIDFQDARLGIPQYDLASLLEDCYYDLNEENRELLKRMYFEKLPKEVHGQKDYEQFQELYRDMLLQRVFKAVGSFAYIYHHRKDHRYLKYIGFAMEKLKLAMLDQPDLESLKTKLFNLYYDS
;
A
#
# COMPACT_ATOMS: atom_id res chain seq x y z
N ASP A 1 -3.60 4.11 -15.89
CA ASP A 1 -3.54 4.07 -14.40
C ASP A 1 -2.42 4.97 -13.90
N PHE A 2 -2.72 5.83 -12.92
CA PHE A 2 -1.80 6.84 -12.41
C PHE A 2 -0.42 6.28 -12.02
N THR A 3 -0.37 5.17 -11.27
CA THR A 3 0.91 4.58 -10.83
C THR A 3 1.70 4.04 -12.03
N VAL A 4 1.05 3.33 -12.92
CA VAL A 4 1.69 2.78 -14.12
C VAL A 4 2.22 3.89 -15.02
N ASP A 5 1.45 4.96 -15.22
CA ASP A 5 1.86 6.10 -16.05
C ASP A 5 3.09 6.81 -15.50
N TYR A 6 3.11 7.08 -14.17
CA TYR A 6 4.21 7.82 -13.57
C TYR A 6 5.40 6.95 -13.19
N PHE A 7 5.19 5.75 -12.68
CA PHE A 7 6.29 4.87 -12.30
C PHE A 7 6.88 4.16 -13.52
N VAL A 8 6.07 3.38 -14.27
CA VAL A 8 6.57 2.61 -15.41
C VAL A 8 6.91 3.53 -16.59
N GLY A 9 5.96 4.40 -16.98
CA GLY A 9 6.14 5.25 -18.15
C GLY A 9 7.18 6.34 -17.97
N ARG A 10 7.05 7.16 -16.93
CA ARG A 10 7.87 8.37 -16.79
C ARG A 10 9.12 8.20 -15.94
N PHE A 11 9.09 7.36 -14.91
CA PHE A 11 10.24 7.15 -14.04
C PHE A 11 11.19 6.09 -14.60
N LEU A 12 10.68 4.91 -15.02
CA LEU A 12 11.48 3.86 -15.66
C LEU A 12 11.70 4.11 -17.17
N GLY A 13 10.96 5.02 -17.78
CA GLY A 13 11.11 5.34 -19.21
C GLY A 13 10.58 4.26 -20.16
N ILE A 14 9.70 3.38 -19.68
CA ILE A 14 9.18 2.25 -20.45
C ILE A 14 7.88 2.65 -21.15
N ASP A 15 7.91 2.68 -22.49
CA ASP A 15 6.78 3.04 -23.34
C ASP A 15 6.21 1.80 -24.06
N ASP A 16 5.82 0.79 -23.28
CA ASP A 16 5.19 -0.44 -23.78
C ASP A 16 3.77 -0.55 -23.18
N GLU A 17 2.77 -0.21 -23.99
CA GLU A 17 1.36 -0.24 -23.59
C GLU A 17 0.85 -1.68 -23.31
N GLY A 18 1.42 -2.71 -23.95
CA GLY A 18 1.10 -4.11 -23.68
C GLY A 18 1.54 -4.50 -22.26
N LEU A 19 2.77 -4.12 -21.91
CA LEU A 19 3.34 -4.36 -20.59
C LEU A 19 2.60 -3.60 -19.49
N LYS A 20 2.29 -2.32 -19.72
CA LYS A 20 1.48 -1.49 -18.80
C LYS A 20 0.12 -2.10 -18.53
N ARG A 21 -0.56 -2.57 -19.60
CA ARG A 21 -1.86 -3.26 -19.49
C ARG A 21 -1.75 -4.56 -18.72
N SER A 22 -0.75 -5.38 -19.04
CA SER A 22 -0.51 -6.65 -18.34
C SER A 22 -0.28 -6.45 -16.85
N LEU A 23 0.43 -5.39 -16.43
CA LEU A 23 0.63 -5.06 -15.02
C LEU A 23 -0.69 -4.66 -14.32
N ILE A 24 -1.54 -3.88 -15.00
CA ILE A 24 -2.86 -3.50 -14.49
C ILE A 24 -3.75 -4.75 -14.31
N GLU A 25 -3.70 -5.68 -15.26
CA GLU A 25 -4.46 -6.93 -15.21
C GLU A 25 -4.06 -7.81 -14.02
N GLU A 26 -2.79 -7.82 -13.62
CA GLU A 26 -2.33 -8.52 -12.41
C GLU A 26 -2.89 -7.90 -11.11
N PHE A 27 -3.03 -6.58 -11.04
CA PHE A 27 -3.62 -5.90 -9.88
C PHE A 27 -5.16 -5.98 -9.85
N TYR A 28 -5.80 -6.27 -10.96
CA TYR A 28 -7.27 -6.26 -11.05
C TYR A 28 -7.97 -7.23 -10.08
N PRO A 29 -7.54 -8.51 -9.94
CA PRO A 29 -8.14 -9.43 -8.97
C PRO A 29 -8.02 -8.93 -7.53
N ILE A 30 -6.87 -8.36 -7.16
CA ILE A 30 -6.62 -7.75 -5.85
C ILE A 30 -7.62 -6.63 -5.59
N CYS A 31 -7.71 -5.67 -6.50
CA CYS A 31 -8.65 -4.55 -6.39
C CYS A 31 -10.11 -5.02 -6.33
N LYS A 32 -10.47 -6.05 -7.08
CA LYS A 32 -11.81 -6.64 -7.07
C LYS A 32 -12.15 -7.28 -5.72
N ARG A 33 -11.23 -8.04 -5.13
CA ARG A 33 -11.42 -8.61 -3.77
C ARG A 33 -11.59 -7.49 -2.73
N LEU A 34 -10.76 -6.46 -2.77
CA LEU A 34 -10.85 -5.32 -1.85
C LEU A 34 -12.17 -4.55 -2.01
N SER A 35 -12.62 -4.30 -3.24
CA SER A 35 -13.86 -3.55 -3.49
C SER A 35 -15.14 -4.28 -3.08
N SER A 36 -15.09 -5.59 -2.91
CA SER A 36 -16.23 -6.41 -2.45
C SER A 36 -16.39 -6.43 -0.93
N GLN A 37 -15.47 -5.82 -0.18
CA GLN A 37 -15.51 -5.84 1.28
C GLN A 37 -16.40 -4.75 1.86
N LYS A 38 -16.82 -4.93 3.12
CA LYS A 38 -17.56 -3.90 3.85
C LYS A 38 -16.71 -2.65 4.02
N MET A 39 -17.28 -1.50 3.70
CA MET A 39 -16.61 -0.22 3.79
C MET A 39 -16.88 0.47 5.12
N VAL A 40 -15.87 1.15 5.65
CA VAL A 40 -15.92 2.01 6.83
C VAL A 40 -15.33 3.39 6.47
N CYS A 41 -15.50 4.37 7.34
CA CYS A 41 -14.78 5.64 7.19
C CYS A 41 -13.28 5.42 7.36
N THR A 42 -12.48 5.81 6.38
CA THR A 42 -11.01 5.75 6.41
C THR A 42 -10.44 7.15 6.23
N HIS A 43 -9.33 7.41 6.92
CA HIS A 43 -8.58 8.66 6.84
C HIS A 43 -7.90 8.86 5.47
N ARG A 44 -7.41 7.78 4.86
CA ARG A 44 -6.70 7.67 3.57
C ARG A 44 -5.24 8.12 3.57
N ASP A 45 -4.86 9.06 4.39
CA ASP A 45 -3.47 9.50 4.55
C ASP A 45 -3.00 9.29 5.99
N PHE A 46 -3.33 8.10 6.56
CA PHE A 46 -2.98 7.69 7.90
C PHE A 46 -1.56 7.13 7.96
N HIS A 47 -0.59 8.01 8.10
CA HIS A 47 0.84 7.69 8.17
C HIS A 47 1.52 8.51 9.28
N SER A 48 2.77 8.17 9.62
CA SER A 48 3.48 8.73 10.78
C SER A 48 3.55 10.27 10.79
N ARG A 49 3.60 10.92 9.63
CA ARG A 49 3.68 12.39 9.50
C ARG A 49 2.37 13.11 9.81
N ASN A 50 1.25 12.38 9.80
CA ASN A 50 -0.08 12.91 10.12
C ASN A 50 -0.53 12.54 11.54
N ILE A 51 0.38 12.03 12.35
CA ILE A 51 0.19 11.77 13.78
C ILE A 51 1.10 12.70 14.56
N MET A 52 0.49 13.63 15.28
CA MET A 52 1.20 14.61 16.11
C MET A 52 1.09 14.21 17.59
N MET A 53 2.10 14.56 18.37
CA MET A 53 2.04 14.46 19.83
C MET A 53 1.86 15.85 20.44
N LYS A 54 0.92 15.98 21.36
CA LYS A 54 0.74 17.18 22.18
C LYS A 54 0.70 16.76 23.65
N GLY A 55 1.80 16.94 24.35
CA GLY A 55 2.01 16.28 25.64
C GLY A 55 2.02 14.77 25.47
N ASP A 56 1.15 14.08 26.21
CA ASP A 56 1.00 12.60 26.13
C ASP A 56 -0.17 12.14 25.22
N GLU A 57 -0.78 13.06 24.47
CA GLU A 57 -1.91 12.77 23.61
C GLU A 57 -1.50 12.72 22.14
N PHE A 58 -2.02 11.71 21.40
CA PHE A 58 -1.90 11.64 19.95
C PHE A 58 -3.03 12.45 19.30
N MET A 59 -2.65 13.27 18.33
CA MET A 59 -3.58 14.04 17.50
C MET A 59 -3.42 13.63 16.04
N ILE A 60 -4.51 13.22 15.41
CA ILE A 60 -4.57 12.88 14.00
C ILE A 60 -4.98 14.13 13.23
N ILE A 61 -4.20 14.46 12.19
CA ILE A 61 -4.41 15.64 11.34
C ILE A 61 -4.56 15.20 9.87
N ASP A 62 -4.99 16.13 9.01
CA ASP A 62 -5.05 15.94 7.56
C ASP A 62 -6.13 14.95 7.09
N PHE A 63 -7.31 15.01 7.73
CA PHE A 63 -8.42 14.07 7.49
C PHE A 63 -9.45 14.56 6.45
N GLN A 64 -9.21 15.67 5.73
CA GLN A 64 -10.15 16.23 4.76
C GLN A 64 -10.41 15.32 3.55
N ASP A 65 -9.52 14.37 3.27
CA ASP A 65 -9.68 13.37 2.20
C ASP A 65 -10.30 12.05 2.68
N ALA A 66 -10.84 12.04 3.92
CA ALA A 66 -11.51 10.86 4.47
C ALA A 66 -12.68 10.41 3.60
N ARG A 67 -12.75 9.10 3.33
CA ARG A 67 -13.78 8.47 2.49
C ARG A 67 -14.07 7.06 2.98
N LEU A 68 -15.06 6.42 2.36
CA LEU A 68 -15.31 5.00 2.56
C LEU A 68 -14.17 4.17 1.96
N GLY A 69 -13.66 3.25 2.76
CA GLY A 69 -12.63 2.28 2.42
C GLY A 69 -12.73 1.04 3.29
N ILE A 70 -11.96 0.02 3.00
CA ILE A 70 -11.95 -1.18 3.85
C ILE A 70 -11.18 -0.92 5.16
N PRO A 71 -11.48 -1.65 6.24
CA PRO A 71 -10.85 -1.44 7.54
C PRO A 71 -9.31 -1.50 7.52
N GLN A 72 -8.74 -2.34 6.65
CA GLN A 72 -7.30 -2.53 6.51
C GLN A 72 -6.59 -1.34 5.84
N TYR A 73 -7.31 -0.39 5.23
CA TYR A 73 -6.72 0.69 4.45
C TYR A 73 -5.77 1.57 5.28
N ASP A 74 -6.27 2.12 6.39
CA ASP A 74 -5.48 3.00 7.25
C ASP A 74 -4.43 2.22 8.05
N LEU A 75 -4.77 1.00 8.45
CA LEU A 75 -3.82 0.11 9.11
C LEU A 75 -2.61 -0.16 8.21
N ALA A 76 -2.83 -0.57 6.96
CA ALA A 76 -1.74 -0.80 6.00
C ALA A 76 -0.99 0.51 5.69
N SER A 77 -1.68 1.65 5.64
CA SER A 77 -1.03 2.95 5.42
C SER A 77 -0.05 3.32 6.53
N LEU A 78 -0.37 2.99 7.79
CA LEU A 78 0.47 3.27 8.95
C LEU A 78 1.58 2.23 9.13
N LEU A 79 1.25 0.95 9.06
CA LEU A 79 2.21 -0.12 9.35
C LEU A 79 3.24 -0.30 8.22
N GLU A 80 2.86 0.02 6.98
CA GLU A 80 3.73 -0.02 5.80
C GLU A 80 4.18 1.38 5.37
N ASP A 81 4.21 2.32 6.31
CA ASP A 81 4.67 3.68 6.05
C ASP A 81 6.10 3.68 5.46
N CYS A 82 6.30 4.43 4.37
CA CYS A 82 7.60 4.60 3.74
C CYS A 82 8.47 5.65 4.44
N TYR A 83 7.91 6.41 5.37
CA TYR A 83 8.63 7.45 6.12
C TYR A 83 9.20 6.93 7.43
N TYR A 84 8.61 5.88 7.99
CA TYR A 84 9.02 5.26 9.24
C TYR A 84 8.88 3.73 9.14
N ASP A 85 9.93 3.01 9.42
CA ASP A 85 9.93 1.55 9.37
C ASP A 85 9.70 0.96 10.76
N LEU A 86 8.55 0.27 10.90
CA LEU A 86 8.23 -0.51 12.09
C LEU A 86 8.92 -1.88 12.00
N ASN A 87 9.46 -2.35 13.12
CA ASN A 87 9.94 -3.72 13.18
C ASN A 87 8.77 -4.72 13.06
N GLU A 88 9.08 -5.94 12.62
CA GLU A 88 8.06 -6.96 12.33
C GLU A 88 7.24 -7.35 13.55
N GLU A 89 7.85 -7.44 14.72
CA GLU A 89 7.16 -7.79 15.98
C GLU A 89 6.06 -6.77 16.32
N ASN A 90 6.39 -5.47 16.25
CA ASN A 90 5.41 -4.41 16.49
C ASN A 90 4.32 -4.36 15.41
N ARG A 91 4.69 -4.64 14.16
CA ARG A 91 3.74 -4.69 13.04
C ARG A 91 2.71 -5.81 13.26
N GLU A 92 3.16 -7.01 13.60
CA GLU A 92 2.27 -8.13 13.90
C GLU A 92 1.40 -7.89 15.14
N LEU A 93 1.99 -7.35 16.21
CA LEU A 93 1.25 -6.97 17.41
C LEU A 93 0.12 -6.00 17.10
N LEU A 94 0.41 -4.93 16.35
CA LEU A 94 -0.58 -3.90 16.01
C LEU A 94 -1.67 -4.44 15.06
N LYS A 95 -1.34 -5.32 14.12
CA LYS A 95 -2.33 -5.99 13.28
C LYS A 95 -3.30 -6.82 14.11
N ARG A 96 -2.79 -7.62 15.04
CA ARG A 96 -3.60 -8.46 15.93
C ARG A 96 -4.48 -7.62 16.85
N MET A 97 -3.91 -6.60 17.51
CA MET A 97 -4.67 -5.68 18.36
C MET A 97 -5.79 -4.95 17.60
N TYR A 98 -5.51 -4.58 16.36
CA TYR A 98 -6.51 -3.92 15.51
C TYR A 98 -7.65 -4.89 15.17
N PHE A 99 -7.32 -6.12 14.74
CA PHE A 99 -8.31 -7.15 14.43
C PHE A 99 -9.22 -7.47 15.63
N GLU A 100 -8.64 -7.64 16.82
CA GLU A 100 -9.38 -7.91 18.05
C GLU A 100 -10.34 -6.80 18.47
N LYS A 101 -10.02 -5.55 18.10
CA LYS A 101 -10.85 -4.36 18.39
C LYS A 101 -11.86 -4.04 17.30
N LEU A 102 -11.76 -4.65 16.12
CA LEU A 102 -12.73 -4.43 15.06
C LEU A 102 -14.12 -4.94 15.49
N PRO A 103 -15.18 -4.13 15.31
CA PRO A 103 -16.53 -4.60 15.56
C PRO A 103 -16.88 -5.81 14.69
N LYS A 104 -17.61 -6.77 15.25
CA LYS A 104 -18.04 -7.98 14.52
C LYS A 104 -18.85 -7.64 13.26
N GLU A 105 -19.60 -6.56 13.30
CA GLU A 105 -20.38 -6.05 12.16
C GLU A 105 -19.49 -5.57 11.00
N VAL A 106 -18.21 -5.26 11.28
CA VAL A 106 -17.23 -4.79 10.30
C VAL A 106 -16.44 -5.94 9.70
N HIS A 107 -15.83 -6.79 10.53
CA HIS A 107 -15.06 -7.91 10.01
C HIS A 107 -15.93 -9.12 9.61
N GLY A 108 -17.22 -9.12 10.02
CA GLY A 108 -18.14 -10.23 9.75
C GLY A 108 -17.73 -11.48 10.54
N GLN A 109 -17.74 -12.62 9.85
CA GLN A 109 -17.31 -13.91 10.41
C GLN A 109 -15.86 -14.28 10.02
N LYS A 110 -15.09 -13.31 9.48
CA LYS A 110 -13.71 -13.56 9.08
C LYS A 110 -12.85 -13.85 10.29
N ASP A 111 -12.01 -14.88 10.16
CA ASP A 111 -10.94 -15.16 11.11
C ASP A 111 -9.72 -14.25 10.85
N TYR A 112 -8.68 -14.43 11.68
CA TYR A 112 -7.47 -13.63 11.57
C TYR A 112 -6.68 -13.90 10.27
N GLU A 113 -6.72 -15.12 9.76
CA GLU A 113 -6.05 -15.50 8.51
C GLU A 113 -6.66 -14.76 7.31
N GLN A 114 -7.98 -14.77 7.20
CA GLN A 114 -8.70 -14.00 6.17
C GLN A 114 -8.50 -12.49 6.31
N PHE A 115 -8.37 -11.99 7.54
CA PHE A 115 -8.03 -10.59 7.76
C PHE A 115 -6.60 -10.28 7.26
N GLN A 116 -5.63 -11.17 7.48
CA GLN A 116 -4.26 -11.01 7.00
C GLN A 116 -4.17 -11.07 5.47
N GLU A 117 -4.94 -11.92 4.80
CA GLU A 117 -5.02 -11.94 3.34
C GLU A 117 -5.50 -10.59 2.77
N LEU A 118 -6.57 -10.04 3.33
CA LEU A 118 -7.08 -8.73 2.93
C LEU A 118 -6.11 -7.60 3.29
N TYR A 119 -5.39 -7.72 4.40
CA TYR A 119 -4.32 -6.77 4.76
C TYR A 119 -3.18 -6.82 3.73
N ARG A 120 -2.73 -8.00 3.31
CA ARG A 120 -1.71 -8.17 2.26
C ARG A 120 -2.17 -7.54 0.95
N ASP A 121 -3.39 -7.84 0.51
CA ASP A 121 -3.96 -7.24 -0.70
C ASP A 121 -3.98 -5.70 -0.62
N MET A 122 -4.35 -5.17 0.56
CA MET A 122 -4.37 -3.72 0.79
C MET A 122 -2.96 -3.12 0.83
N LEU A 123 -2.00 -3.81 1.44
CA LEU A 123 -0.59 -3.44 1.40
C LEU A 123 -0.10 -3.31 -0.04
N LEU A 124 -0.32 -4.34 -0.87
CA LEU A 124 0.10 -4.32 -2.27
C LEU A 124 -0.48 -3.12 -3.03
N GLN A 125 -1.78 -2.89 -2.90
CA GLN A 125 -2.46 -1.77 -3.56
C GLN A 125 -1.95 -0.40 -3.05
N ARG A 126 -1.81 -0.24 -1.72
CA ARG A 126 -1.41 1.03 -1.10
C ARG A 126 0.05 1.37 -1.38
N VAL A 127 0.94 0.40 -1.23
CA VAL A 127 2.38 0.61 -1.45
C VAL A 127 2.66 0.85 -2.93
N PHE A 128 1.99 0.12 -3.84
CA PHE A 128 2.11 0.38 -5.28
C PHE A 128 1.61 1.78 -5.65
N LYS A 129 0.47 2.22 -5.08
CA LYS A 129 0.00 3.61 -5.23
C LYS A 129 1.03 4.63 -4.72
N ALA A 130 1.70 4.36 -3.59
CA ALA A 130 2.72 5.24 -3.03
C ALA A 130 3.94 5.35 -3.97
N VAL A 131 4.36 4.26 -4.61
CA VAL A 131 5.41 4.28 -5.65
C VAL A 131 5.04 5.27 -6.76
N GLY A 132 3.81 5.21 -7.28
CA GLY A 132 3.31 6.15 -8.28
C GLY A 132 3.32 7.59 -7.81
N SER A 133 2.92 7.84 -6.57
CA SER A 133 2.92 9.19 -5.98
C SER A 133 4.35 9.75 -5.83
N PHE A 134 5.30 8.95 -5.38
CA PHE A 134 6.71 9.36 -5.30
C PHE A 134 7.32 9.62 -6.68
N ALA A 135 7.02 8.77 -7.65
CA ALA A 135 7.44 8.96 -9.05
C ALA A 135 6.84 10.25 -9.64
N TYR A 136 5.56 10.54 -9.37
CA TYR A 136 4.89 11.79 -9.76
C TYR A 136 5.60 13.01 -9.17
N ILE A 137 5.87 13.02 -7.86
CA ILE A 137 6.53 14.14 -7.19
C ILE A 137 7.96 14.32 -7.75
N TYR A 138 8.70 13.25 -7.93
CA TYR A 138 10.02 13.29 -8.54
C TYR A 138 9.95 13.87 -9.97
N HIS A 139 9.01 13.41 -10.79
CA HIS A 139 8.87 13.87 -12.18
C HIS A 139 8.59 15.37 -12.26
N HIS A 140 7.66 15.88 -11.42
CA HIS A 140 7.23 17.29 -11.48
C HIS A 140 8.12 18.26 -10.70
N ARG A 141 8.65 17.85 -9.55
CA ARG A 141 9.43 18.72 -8.65
C ARG A 141 10.93 18.48 -8.75
N LYS A 142 11.38 17.43 -9.44
CA LYS A 142 12.79 16.97 -9.48
C LYS A 142 13.40 16.81 -8.10
N ASP A 143 12.57 16.45 -7.11
CA ASP A 143 13.00 16.27 -5.73
C ASP A 143 13.54 14.87 -5.51
N HIS A 144 14.86 14.75 -5.55
CA HIS A 144 15.60 13.49 -5.40
C HIS A 144 15.39 12.80 -4.03
N ARG A 145 14.87 13.53 -3.02
CA ARG A 145 14.57 12.93 -1.71
C ARG A 145 13.52 11.82 -1.78
N TYR A 146 12.68 11.83 -2.81
CA TYR A 146 11.64 10.82 -3.01
C TYR A 146 12.14 9.52 -3.63
N LEU A 147 13.33 9.50 -4.25
CA LEU A 147 13.91 8.29 -4.84
C LEU A 147 14.10 7.17 -3.81
N LYS A 148 14.59 7.52 -2.60
CA LYS A 148 14.74 6.53 -1.53
C LYS A 148 13.42 5.90 -1.09
N TYR A 149 12.30 6.65 -1.16
CA TYR A 149 10.99 6.13 -0.79
C TYR A 149 10.42 5.20 -1.86
N ILE A 150 10.78 5.39 -3.13
CA ILE A 150 10.48 4.41 -4.19
C ILE A 150 11.19 3.08 -3.87
N GLY A 151 12.49 3.12 -3.56
CA GLY A 151 13.24 1.92 -3.18
C GLY A 151 12.64 1.21 -1.96
N PHE A 152 12.33 1.93 -0.88
CA PHE A 152 11.69 1.34 0.30
C PHE A 152 10.32 0.73 -0.01
N ALA A 153 9.51 1.40 -0.83
CA ALA A 153 8.21 0.88 -1.25
C ALA A 153 8.35 -0.40 -2.09
N MET A 154 9.33 -0.44 -3.01
CA MET A 154 9.60 -1.63 -3.81
C MET A 154 10.05 -2.81 -2.96
N GLU A 155 10.91 -2.60 -1.95
CA GLU A 155 11.30 -3.68 -1.01
C GLU A 155 10.10 -4.20 -0.20
N LYS A 156 9.21 -3.31 0.28
CA LYS A 156 7.97 -3.73 0.95
C LYS A 156 7.07 -4.57 0.04
N LEU A 157 6.90 -4.18 -1.23
CA LEU A 157 6.17 -4.97 -2.22
C LEU A 157 6.80 -6.34 -2.43
N LYS A 158 8.13 -6.40 -2.53
CA LYS A 158 8.87 -7.64 -2.69
C LYS A 158 8.62 -8.59 -1.51
N LEU A 159 8.79 -8.09 -0.29
CA LEU A 159 8.57 -8.89 0.93
C LEU A 159 7.12 -9.40 1.01
N ALA A 160 6.13 -8.58 0.66
CA ALA A 160 4.73 -8.97 0.68
C ALA A 160 4.36 -10.05 -0.36
N MET A 161 5.18 -10.20 -1.42
CA MET A 161 4.99 -11.20 -2.49
C MET A 161 5.89 -12.44 -2.31
N LEU A 162 6.78 -12.46 -1.30
CA LEU A 162 7.58 -13.64 -1.02
C LEU A 162 6.67 -14.79 -0.59
N ASP A 163 7.00 -15.99 -1.08
CA ASP A 163 6.30 -17.23 -0.77
C ASP A 163 4.78 -17.21 -1.07
N GLN A 164 4.37 -16.35 -2.03
CA GLN A 164 2.99 -16.23 -2.49
C GLN A 164 2.89 -16.72 -3.95
N PRO A 165 2.54 -17.99 -4.20
CA PRO A 165 2.48 -18.56 -5.55
C PRO A 165 1.49 -17.84 -6.48
N ASP A 166 0.40 -17.31 -5.92
CA ASP A 166 -0.63 -16.55 -6.64
C ASP A 166 -0.16 -15.16 -7.11
N LEU A 167 0.97 -14.68 -6.58
CA LEU A 167 1.56 -13.38 -6.92
C LEU A 167 2.87 -13.50 -7.72
N GLU A 168 3.29 -14.70 -8.08
CA GLU A 168 4.59 -14.94 -8.77
C GLU A 168 4.68 -14.19 -10.11
N SER A 169 3.59 -14.16 -10.89
CA SER A 169 3.54 -13.44 -12.16
C SER A 169 3.68 -11.94 -11.95
N LEU A 170 2.93 -11.35 -11.01
CA LEU A 170 3.02 -9.93 -10.65
C LEU A 170 4.43 -9.59 -10.14
N LYS A 171 4.96 -10.41 -9.23
CA LYS A 171 6.30 -10.23 -8.66
C LYS A 171 7.36 -10.19 -9.77
N THR A 172 7.38 -11.19 -10.63
CA THR A 172 8.36 -11.29 -11.71
C THR A 172 8.26 -10.09 -12.66
N LYS A 173 7.06 -9.72 -13.11
CA LYS A 173 6.88 -8.56 -14.00
C LYS A 173 7.35 -7.26 -13.34
N LEU A 174 6.91 -6.99 -12.11
CA LEU A 174 7.21 -5.74 -11.43
C LEU A 174 8.71 -5.58 -11.12
N PHE A 175 9.37 -6.66 -10.70
CA PHE A 175 10.78 -6.60 -10.31
C PHE A 175 11.73 -6.64 -11.51
N ASN A 176 11.43 -7.38 -12.57
CA ASN A 176 12.19 -7.27 -13.81
C ASN A 176 12.14 -5.84 -14.35
N LEU A 177 10.96 -5.20 -14.33
CA LEU A 177 10.83 -3.80 -14.72
C LEU A 177 11.68 -2.85 -13.88
N TYR A 178 11.78 -3.09 -12.59
CA TYR A 178 12.47 -2.17 -11.66
C TYR A 178 13.98 -2.39 -11.60
N TYR A 179 14.45 -3.63 -11.69
CA TYR A 179 15.88 -3.93 -11.56
C TYR A 179 16.63 -4.02 -12.90
N ASP A 180 15.91 -4.22 -14.01
CA ASP A 180 16.51 -4.32 -15.34
C ASP A 180 16.46 -2.99 -16.14
N SER A 181 15.87 -1.92 -15.55
CA SER A 181 15.70 -0.59 -16.18
C SER A 181 16.82 0.43 -15.81
#